data_164ebaf33846d5f8f572da1df6f6bf12
#
_entry.id   164ebaf33846d5f8f572da1df6f6bf12
#
_cell.length_a   1.000
_cell.length_b   1.000
_cell.length_c   1.000
_cell.angle_alpha   90.00
_cell.angle_beta   90.00
_cell.angle_gamma   90.00
#
_symmetry.space_group_name_H-M   'P 1'
#
loop_
_entity.id
_entity.type
_entity.pdbx_description
1 polymer ?
#
loop_
_entity_poly.entity_id
_entity_poly.type
_entity_poly.pdbx_seq_one_letter_code
_entity_poly.pdbx_strand_id
1 'polypeptide(L)'
;FVGPALASLFLFFWTDDLRSIFWLALIPGALCLLLILMGVEDAPEKPAAKRPAVRRWSDLAECFTVAGPAFRALLVLGILFSLARFSNAFLVLRAADSGISTAAVPLLMVGVNIVFSLACVPIGKLSDHMPAERLLALGLVFLALSDVVFAVWATPVGASLGAALWGLHLGATQGVFS
;
A
#
# COMPACT_ATOMS: atom_id res chain seq x y z
N PHE A 1 9.76 -1.71 -7.05
CA PHE A 1 10.34 -0.82 -8.06
C PHE A 1 10.44 -1.48 -9.43
N VAL A 2 10.98 -2.70 -9.51
CA VAL A 2 11.32 -3.35 -10.77
C VAL A 2 10.07 -3.65 -11.61
N GLY A 3 8.99 -4.15 -11.02
CA GLY A 3 7.78 -4.53 -11.76
C GLY A 3 7.15 -3.37 -12.55
N PRO A 4 6.76 -2.25 -11.90
CA PRO A 4 6.21 -1.10 -12.61
C PRO A 4 7.20 -0.47 -13.61
N ALA A 5 8.50 -0.47 -13.31
CA ALA A 5 9.52 0.04 -14.24
C ALA A 5 9.62 -0.82 -15.50
N LEU A 6 9.64 -2.14 -15.35
CA LEU A 6 9.63 -3.08 -16.48
C LEU A 6 8.34 -2.96 -17.29
N ALA A 7 7.18 -2.80 -16.63
CA ALA A 7 5.91 -2.61 -17.31
C ALA A 7 5.91 -1.33 -18.15
N SER A 8 6.41 -0.21 -17.60
CA SER A 8 6.56 1.04 -18.37
C SER A 8 7.50 0.89 -19.55
N LEU A 9 8.67 0.27 -19.31
CA LEU A 9 9.66 0.05 -20.37
C LEU A 9 9.07 -0.80 -21.51
N PHE A 10 8.34 -1.83 -21.15
CA PHE A 10 7.67 -2.70 -22.12
C PHE A 10 6.61 -1.97 -22.94
N LEU A 11 5.78 -1.14 -22.30
CA LEU A 11 4.79 -0.31 -22.99
C LEU A 11 5.43 0.74 -23.91
N PHE A 12 6.58 1.32 -23.50
CA PHE A 12 7.25 2.31 -24.33
C PHE A 12 7.92 1.72 -25.58
N PHE A 13 8.45 0.49 -25.49
CA PHE A 13 9.30 -0.06 -26.54
C PHE A 13 8.65 -1.16 -27.38
N TRP A 14 7.63 -1.86 -26.85
CA TRP A 14 7.15 -3.08 -27.49
C TRP A 14 5.70 -3.07 -27.91
N THR A 15 4.78 -2.50 -27.13
CA THR A 15 3.35 -2.53 -27.44
C THR A 15 2.52 -1.61 -26.54
N ASP A 16 1.44 -1.07 -27.08
CA ASP A 16 0.41 -0.34 -26.32
C ASP A 16 -0.64 -1.28 -25.68
N ASP A 17 -0.48 -2.60 -25.85
CA ASP A 17 -1.45 -3.57 -25.35
C ASP A 17 -1.13 -3.99 -23.88
N LEU A 18 -1.98 -3.51 -22.98
CA LEU A 18 -1.90 -3.85 -21.55
C LEU A 18 -2.01 -5.35 -21.25
N ARG A 19 -2.66 -6.13 -22.14
CA ARG A 19 -2.78 -7.59 -21.95
C ARG A 19 -1.44 -8.29 -22.01
N SER A 20 -0.55 -7.82 -22.84
CA SER A 20 0.80 -8.37 -23.00
C SER A 20 1.62 -8.29 -21.71
N ILE A 21 1.38 -7.25 -20.88
CA ILE A 21 2.03 -7.10 -19.57
C ILE A 21 1.60 -8.21 -18.60
N PHE A 22 0.30 -8.58 -18.61
CA PHE A 22 -0.18 -9.66 -17.75
C PHE A 22 0.42 -11.01 -18.12
N TRP A 23 0.59 -11.28 -19.42
CA TRP A 23 1.28 -12.49 -19.88
C TRP A 23 2.76 -12.49 -19.46
N LEU A 24 3.43 -11.33 -19.58
CA LEU A 24 4.81 -11.19 -19.12
C LEU A 24 4.94 -11.40 -17.61
N ALA A 25 4.02 -10.86 -16.81
CA ALA A 25 4.00 -11.02 -15.36
C ALA A 25 3.74 -12.47 -14.91
N LEU A 26 3.12 -13.29 -15.76
CA LEU A 26 2.87 -14.70 -15.48
C LEU A 26 4.18 -15.49 -15.34
N ILE A 27 5.22 -15.13 -16.09
CA ILE A 27 6.52 -15.82 -16.09
C ILE A 27 7.18 -15.77 -14.71
N PRO A 28 7.47 -14.60 -14.11
CA PRO A 28 8.04 -14.54 -12.76
C PRO A 28 7.09 -15.11 -11.70
N GLY A 29 5.76 -14.96 -11.86
CA GLY A 29 4.78 -15.55 -10.97
C GLY A 29 4.83 -17.09 -10.97
N ALA A 30 4.88 -17.71 -12.13
CA ALA A 30 5.01 -19.17 -12.26
C ALA A 30 6.36 -19.65 -11.72
N LEU A 31 7.44 -18.90 -11.95
CA LEU A 31 8.76 -19.22 -11.42
C LEU A 31 8.77 -19.18 -9.88
N CYS A 32 8.18 -18.15 -9.28
CA CYS A 32 8.05 -18.07 -7.81
C CYS A 32 7.24 -19.25 -7.25
N LEU A 33 6.12 -19.61 -7.89
CA LEU A 33 5.33 -20.76 -7.49
C LEU A 33 6.13 -22.07 -7.56
N LEU A 34 6.88 -22.27 -8.64
CA LEU A 34 7.74 -23.44 -8.83
C LEU A 34 8.82 -23.51 -7.75
N LEU A 35 9.47 -22.39 -7.43
CA LEU A 35 10.48 -22.33 -6.38
C LEU A 35 9.91 -22.65 -5.00
N ILE A 36 8.69 -22.18 -4.70
CA ILE A 36 8.01 -22.51 -3.44
C ILE A 36 7.69 -24.01 -3.38
N LEU A 37 7.17 -24.58 -4.46
CA LEU A 37 6.80 -26.00 -4.49
C LEU A 37 8.00 -26.94 -4.44
N MET A 38 9.16 -26.52 -4.97
CA MET A 38 10.35 -27.36 -5.07
C MET A 38 11.41 -27.11 -3.99
N GLY A 39 11.40 -25.96 -3.34
CA GLY A 39 12.53 -25.49 -2.53
C GLY A 39 12.20 -25.04 -1.11
N VAL A 40 10.93 -24.96 -0.72
CA VAL A 40 10.56 -24.56 0.64
C VAL A 40 10.39 -25.82 1.48
N GLU A 41 11.42 -26.18 2.26
CA GLU A 41 11.24 -27.08 3.38
C GLU A 41 10.55 -26.33 4.52
N ASP A 42 9.45 -26.87 5.01
CA ASP A 42 8.76 -26.32 6.15
C ASP A 42 9.72 -26.23 7.35
N ALA A 43 9.98 -25.01 7.82
CA ALA A 43 10.72 -24.83 9.05
C ALA A 43 9.97 -25.57 10.19
N PRO A 44 10.68 -26.28 11.10
CA PRO A 44 10.03 -27.01 12.18
C PRO A 44 9.10 -26.08 12.94
N GLU A 45 7.81 -26.41 12.92
CA GLU A 45 6.74 -25.64 13.57
C GLU A 45 7.11 -25.48 15.05
N LYS A 46 7.49 -24.27 15.48
CA LYS A 46 7.49 -23.95 16.90
C LYS A 46 6.08 -24.21 17.41
N PRO A 47 5.90 -24.92 18.54
CA PRO A 47 4.58 -25.21 19.07
C PRO A 47 3.81 -23.90 19.16
N ALA A 48 2.87 -23.73 18.24
CA ALA A 48 2.02 -22.53 18.19
C ALA A 48 1.27 -22.51 19.53
N ALA A 49 1.47 -21.47 20.32
CA ALA A 49 0.60 -21.21 21.47
C ALA A 49 -0.82 -21.31 20.92
N LYS A 50 -1.64 -22.18 21.52
CA LYS A 50 -3.02 -22.43 21.10
C LYS A 50 -3.76 -21.09 21.04
N ARG A 51 -3.74 -20.44 19.87
CA ARG A 51 -4.59 -19.28 19.63
C ARG A 51 -6.02 -19.81 19.62
N PRO A 52 -6.94 -19.23 20.40
CA PRO A 52 -8.34 -19.61 20.32
C PRO A 52 -8.79 -19.40 18.87
N ALA A 53 -9.12 -20.49 18.19
CA ALA A 53 -9.66 -20.41 16.84
C ALA A 53 -11.01 -19.70 16.93
N VAL A 54 -11.12 -18.50 16.34
CA VAL A 54 -12.42 -17.85 16.12
C VAL A 54 -13.24 -18.78 15.22
N ARG A 55 -14.13 -19.53 15.79
CA ARG A 55 -14.81 -20.66 15.15
C ARG A 55 -16.18 -20.30 14.60
N ARG A 56 -16.76 -19.17 15.04
CA ARG A 56 -18.09 -18.70 14.62
C ARG A 56 -18.15 -17.18 14.62
N TRP A 57 -19.03 -16.62 13.83
CA TRP A 57 -19.34 -15.18 13.85
C TRP A 57 -19.86 -14.70 15.21
N SER A 58 -20.49 -15.60 15.99
CA SER A 58 -20.90 -15.34 17.38
C SER A 58 -19.71 -15.03 18.29
N ASP A 59 -18.55 -15.67 18.08
CA ASP A 59 -17.34 -15.45 18.89
C ASP A 59 -16.77 -14.05 18.64
N LEU A 60 -16.93 -13.51 17.43
CA LEU A 60 -16.58 -12.13 17.11
C LEU A 60 -17.50 -11.13 17.83
N ALA A 61 -18.79 -11.40 17.87
CA ALA A 61 -19.76 -10.55 18.58
C ALA A 61 -19.49 -10.56 20.10
N GLU A 62 -19.12 -11.72 20.64
CA GLU A 62 -18.74 -11.85 22.06
C GLU A 62 -17.41 -11.13 22.36
N CYS A 63 -16.41 -11.24 21.48
CA CYS A 63 -15.18 -10.44 21.58
C CYS A 63 -15.47 -8.94 21.59
N PHE A 64 -16.44 -8.48 20.79
CA PHE A 64 -16.86 -7.07 20.74
C PHE A 64 -17.51 -6.59 22.04
N THR A 65 -18.28 -7.45 22.70
CA THR A 65 -18.96 -7.10 23.97
C THR A 65 -18.01 -7.15 25.16
N VAL A 66 -17.07 -8.10 25.15
CA VAL A 66 -16.04 -8.29 26.21
C VAL A 66 -14.89 -7.29 26.06
N ALA A 67 -14.60 -6.83 24.81
CA ALA A 67 -13.56 -5.88 24.56
C ALA A 67 -13.84 -4.52 25.18
N GLY A 68 -12.91 -4.01 25.96
CA GLY A 68 -13.01 -2.74 26.65
C GLY A 68 -13.19 -1.54 25.68
N PRO A 69 -13.58 -0.36 26.21
CA PRO A 69 -13.85 0.83 25.39
C PRO A 69 -12.65 1.27 24.54
N ALA A 70 -11.42 1.05 25.02
CA ALA A 70 -10.20 1.33 24.28
C ALA A 70 -10.08 0.52 23.00
N PHE A 71 -10.40 -0.78 23.03
CA PHE A 71 -10.37 -1.63 21.83
C PHE A 71 -11.42 -1.20 20.80
N ARG A 72 -12.62 -0.86 21.25
CA ARG A 72 -13.70 -0.36 20.36
C ARG A 72 -13.30 0.95 19.69
N ALA A 73 -12.68 1.87 20.43
CA ALA A 73 -12.16 3.11 19.86
C ALA A 73 -11.07 2.85 18.82
N LEU A 74 -10.15 1.91 19.08
CA LEU A 74 -9.10 1.51 18.14
C LEU A 74 -9.68 0.89 16.87
N LEU A 75 -10.72 0.09 16.99
CA LEU A 75 -11.38 -0.55 15.87
C LEU A 75 -12.14 0.45 15.00
N VAL A 76 -12.87 1.40 15.63
CA VAL A 76 -13.52 2.49 14.90
C VAL A 76 -12.48 3.35 14.18
N LEU A 77 -11.37 3.68 14.85
CA LEU A 77 -10.28 4.42 14.23
C LEU A 77 -9.69 3.66 13.03
N GLY A 78 -9.47 2.35 13.16
CA GLY A 78 -8.98 1.49 12.07
C GLY A 78 -9.94 1.43 10.88
N ILE A 79 -11.24 1.35 11.12
CA ILE A 79 -12.27 1.40 10.08
C ILE A 79 -12.26 2.76 9.38
N LEU A 80 -12.27 3.86 10.13
CA LEU A 80 -12.23 5.21 9.57
C LEU A 80 -10.95 5.43 8.75
N PHE A 81 -9.81 4.98 9.27
CA PHE A 81 -8.54 5.03 8.56
C PHE A 81 -8.58 4.22 7.26
N SER A 82 -9.16 3.01 7.29
CA SER A 82 -9.30 2.17 6.11
C SER A 82 -10.23 2.77 5.07
N LEU A 83 -11.30 3.45 5.49
CA LEU A 83 -12.23 4.16 4.60
C LEU A 83 -11.61 5.43 4.01
N ALA A 84 -10.76 6.12 4.76
CA ALA A 84 -10.05 7.30 4.26
C ALA A 84 -9.02 6.95 3.16
N ARG A 85 -8.49 5.73 3.16
CA ARG A 85 -7.54 5.27 2.14
C ARG A 85 -8.27 4.83 0.88
N PHE A 86 -8.06 5.55 -0.20
CA PHE A 86 -8.52 5.10 -1.50
C PHE A 86 -7.58 4.05 -2.13
N SER A 87 -8.08 3.33 -3.11
CA SER A 87 -7.29 2.32 -3.83
C SER A 87 -6.25 2.97 -4.75
N ASN A 88 -5.10 2.32 -4.93
CA ASN A 88 -4.11 2.71 -5.95
C ASN A 88 -4.72 2.84 -7.36
N ALA A 89 -5.86 2.19 -7.63
CA ALA A 89 -6.58 2.33 -8.89
C ALA A 89 -7.07 3.76 -9.13
N PHE A 90 -7.51 4.49 -8.09
CA PHE A 90 -7.89 5.89 -8.21
C PHE A 90 -6.71 6.80 -8.55
N LEU A 91 -5.53 6.48 -8.05
CA LEU A 91 -4.27 7.15 -8.38
C LEU A 91 -3.96 7.04 -9.87
N VAL A 92 -4.10 5.83 -10.41
CA VAL A 92 -3.93 5.52 -11.84
C VAL A 92 -4.96 6.27 -12.69
N LEU A 93 -6.24 6.22 -12.30
CA LEU A 93 -7.31 6.93 -12.97
C LEU A 93 -7.08 8.45 -12.97
N ARG A 94 -6.70 9.01 -11.83
CA ARG A 94 -6.43 10.45 -11.71
C ARG A 94 -5.23 10.88 -12.52
N ALA A 95 -4.19 10.05 -12.60
CA ALA A 95 -3.03 10.28 -13.45
C ALA A 95 -3.44 10.36 -14.95
N ALA A 96 -4.25 9.41 -15.41
CA ALA A 96 -4.76 9.40 -16.77
C ALA A 96 -5.65 10.62 -17.06
N ASP A 97 -6.56 10.97 -16.15
CA ASP A 97 -7.43 12.15 -16.24
C ASP A 97 -6.64 13.47 -16.25
N SER A 98 -5.48 13.49 -15.60
CA SER A 98 -4.58 14.66 -15.57
C SER A 98 -3.74 14.83 -16.84
N GLY A 99 -3.93 13.99 -17.87
CA GLY A 99 -3.22 14.07 -19.15
C GLY A 99 -1.88 13.31 -19.18
N ILE A 100 -1.60 12.46 -18.18
CA ILE A 100 -0.45 11.56 -18.22
C ILE A 100 -0.76 10.40 -19.18
N SER A 101 0.13 10.14 -20.12
CA SER A 101 -0.05 9.04 -21.09
C SER A 101 -0.13 7.70 -20.38
N THR A 102 -0.92 6.76 -20.93
CA THR A 102 -1.11 5.42 -20.36
C THR A 102 0.22 4.69 -20.13
N ALA A 103 1.18 4.88 -21.03
CA ALA A 103 2.53 4.31 -20.90
C ALA A 103 3.34 4.93 -19.75
N ALA A 104 3.07 6.18 -19.35
CA ALA A 104 3.76 6.88 -18.28
C ALA A 104 3.10 6.68 -16.89
N VAL A 105 1.85 6.22 -16.83
CA VAL A 105 1.15 5.97 -15.57
C VAL A 105 1.92 5.00 -14.65
N PRO A 106 2.49 3.87 -15.12
CA PRO A 106 3.28 3.00 -14.27
C PRO A 106 4.54 3.69 -13.69
N LEU A 107 5.11 4.69 -14.39
CA LEU A 107 6.24 5.48 -13.87
C LEU A 107 5.82 6.32 -12.65
N LEU A 108 4.56 6.76 -12.60
CA LEU A 108 4.03 7.42 -11.41
C LEU A 108 4.06 6.47 -10.20
N MET A 109 3.72 5.19 -10.39
CA MET A 109 3.82 4.17 -9.35
C MET A 109 5.27 3.90 -8.92
N VAL A 110 6.21 3.96 -9.84
CA VAL A 110 7.65 3.92 -9.52
C VAL A 110 8.00 5.12 -8.64
N GLY A 111 7.53 6.31 -8.99
CA GLY A 111 7.73 7.54 -8.19
C GLY A 111 7.19 7.40 -6.77
N VAL A 112 5.95 6.93 -6.61
CA VAL A 112 5.35 6.63 -5.29
C VAL A 112 6.24 5.71 -4.48
N ASN A 113 6.71 4.61 -5.09
CA ASN A 113 7.55 3.63 -4.40
C ASN A 113 8.93 4.20 -4.04
N ILE A 114 9.52 5.07 -4.88
CA ILE A 114 10.77 5.76 -4.57
C ILE A 114 10.58 6.65 -3.34
N VAL A 115 9.55 7.49 -3.33
CA VAL A 115 9.25 8.39 -2.21
C VAL A 115 8.98 7.57 -0.95
N PHE A 116 8.18 6.52 -1.03
CA PHE A 116 7.93 5.58 0.06
C PHE A 116 9.23 5.02 0.63
N SER A 117 10.11 4.49 -0.22
CA SER A 117 11.37 3.88 0.18
C SER A 117 12.33 4.87 0.84
N LEU A 118 12.43 6.07 0.27
CA LEU A 118 13.25 7.14 0.85
C LEU A 118 12.68 7.63 2.19
N ALA A 119 11.36 7.65 2.34
CA ALA A 119 10.68 8.04 3.56
C ALA A 119 10.80 6.99 4.69
N CYS A 120 10.88 5.70 4.35
CA CYS A 120 10.94 4.62 5.34
C CYS A 120 12.11 4.79 6.33
N VAL A 121 13.29 5.21 5.87
CA VAL A 121 14.47 5.36 6.73
C VAL A 121 14.31 6.51 7.75
N PRO A 122 13.99 7.74 7.34
CA PRO A 122 13.81 8.84 8.30
C PRO A 122 12.58 8.64 9.18
N ILE A 123 11.50 8.08 8.65
CA ILE A 123 10.28 7.82 9.42
C ILE A 123 10.50 6.66 10.40
N GLY A 124 11.26 5.63 10.02
CA GLY A 124 11.66 4.56 10.93
C GLY A 124 12.45 5.09 12.13
N LYS A 125 13.44 5.95 11.89
CA LYS A 125 14.16 6.63 12.98
C LYS A 125 13.25 7.51 13.85
N LEU A 126 12.26 8.15 13.24
CA LEU A 126 11.30 8.97 13.95
C LEU A 126 10.38 8.12 14.83
N SER A 127 10.01 6.92 14.38
CA SER A 127 9.18 5.98 15.15
C SER A 127 9.87 5.46 16.42
N ASP A 128 11.21 5.44 16.45
CA ASP A 128 11.97 5.08 17.65
C ASP A 128 11.84 6.13 18.78
N HIS A 129 11.49 7.37 18.44
CA HIS A 129 11.42 8.51 19.34
C HIS A 129 10.02 9.10 19.52
N MET A 130 9.06 8.68 18.71
CA MET A 130 7.69 9.19 18.74
C MET A 130 6.68 8.08 19.01
N PRO A 131 5.61 8.36 19.78
CA PRO A 131 4.54 7.38 19.97
C PRO A 131 3.81 7.13 18.63
N ALA A 132 3.40 5.87 18.43
CA ALA A 132 2.76 5.40 17.19
C ALA A 132 1.55 6.27 16.75
N GLU A 133 0.81 6.80 17.72
CA GLU A 133 -0.35 7.67 17.49
C GLU A 133 0.02 8.96 16.74
N ARG A 134 1.15 9.58 17.08
CA ARG A 134 1.62 10.80 16.41
C ARG A 134 2.12 10.49 14.99
N LEU A 135 2.74 9.33 14.81
CA LEU A 135 3.18 8.90 13.50
C LEU A 135 1.99 8.59 12.57
N LEU A 136 0.96 7.95 13.10
CA LEU A 136 -0.31 7.75 12.38
C LEU A 136 -0.98 9.09 12.03
N ALA A 137 -1.01 10.04 12.97
CA ALA A 137 -1.56 11.37 12.71
C ALA A 137 -0.77 12.09 11.59
N LEU A 138 0.55 12.01 11.60
CA LEU A 138 1.40 12.54 10.52
C LEU A 138 1.07 11.89 9.17
N GLY A 139 0.90 10.57 9.16
CA GLY A 139 0.47 9.83 7.97
C GLY A 139 -0.88 10.29 7.45
N LEU A 140 -1.86 10.54 8.33
CA LEU A 140 -3.17 11.07 7.95
C LEU A 140 -3.09 12.48 7.39
N VAL A 141 -2.21 13.32 7.91
CA VAL A 141 -1.97 14.67 7.35
C VAL A 141 -1.44 14.57 5.92
N PHE A 142 -0.47 13.69 5.66
CA PHE A 142 0.01 13.47 4.29
C PHE A 142 -1.09 12.92 3.37
N LEU A 143 -1.95 12.03 3.87
CA LEU A 143 -3.10 11.53 3.13
C LEU A 143 -4.05 12.67 2.75
N ALA A 144 -4.47 13.47 3.72
CA ALA A 144 -5.38 14.59 3.50
C ALA A 144 -4.80 15.62 2.51
N LEU A 145 -3.51 15.92 2.63
CA LEU A 145 -2.82 16.81 1.67
C LEU A 145 -2.79 16.20 0.26
N SER A 146 -2.53 14.90 0.15
CA SER A 146 -2.59 14.18 -1.13
C SER A 146 -3.98 14.30 -1.77
N ASP A 147 -5.04 14.06 -0.98
CA ASP A 147 -6.43 14.14 -1.45
C ASP A 147 -6.79 15.54 -1.93
N VAL A 148 -6.40 16.58 -1.18
CA VAL A 148 -6.61 17.97 -1.57
C VAL A 148 -5.89 18.29 -2.88
N VAL A 149 -4.62 17.88 -3.02
CA VAL A 149 -3.86 18.09 -4.27
C VAL A 149 -4.53 17.39 -5.44
N PHE A 150 -4.95 16.14 -5.28
CA PHE A 150 -5.67 15.43 -6.32
C PHE A 150 -7.03 16.05 -6.66
N ALA A 151 -7.73 16.61 -5.68
CA ALA A 151 -9.03 17.25 -5.90
C ALA A 151 -8.91 18.57 -6.66
N VAL A 152 -7.95 19.41 -6.27
CA VAL A 152 -7.87 20.81 -6.73
C VAL A 152 -6.98 20.95 -7.98
N TRP A 153 -5.95 20.11 -8.12
CA TRP A 153 -4.89 20.32 -9.12
C TRP A 153 -4.86 19.21 -10.18
N ALA A 154 -5.75 19.34 -11.17
CA ALA A 154 -5.91 18.38 -12.28
C ALA A 154 -4.87 18.57 -13.39
N THR A 155 -3.58 18.52 -13.05
CA THR A 155 -2.46 18.60 -14.00
C THR A 155 -1.47 17.46 -13.75
N PRO A 156 -0.59 17.11 -14.73
CA PRO A 156 0.45 16.11 -14.52
C PRO A 156 1.35 16.40 -13.32
N VAL A 157 1.65 17.68 -13.08
CA VAL A 157 2.44 18.11 -11.91
C VAL A 157 1.66 17.88 -10.61
N GLY A 158 0.38 18.26 -10.58
CA GLY A 158 -0.49 18.00 -9.42
C GLY A 158 -0.63 16.51 -9.12
N ALA A 159 -0.84 15.68 -10.16
CA ALA A 159 -0.89 14.23 -10.01
C ALA A 159 0.42 13.65 -9.45
N SER A 160 1.57 14.13 -9.91
CA SER A 160 2.89 13.70 -9.41
C SER A 160 3.13 14.13 -7.97
N LEU A 161 2.74 15.35 -7.59
CA LEU A 161 2.85 15.84 -6.22
C LEU A 161 1.92 15.08 -5.27
N GLY A 162 0.66 14.88 -5.65
CA GLY A 162 -0.29 14.08 -4.87
C GLY A 162 0.21 12.66 -4.68
N ALA A 163 0.77 12.04 -5.72
CA ALA A 163 1.37 10.71 -5.65
C ALA A 163 2.59 10.67 -4.71
N ALA A 164 3.42 11.71 -4.68
CA ALA A 164 4.54 11.82 -3.75
C ALA A 164 4.06 11.91 -2.30
N LEU A 165 3.04 12.74 -2.02
CA LEU A 165 2.41 12.83 -0.70
C LEU A 165 1.78 11.50 -0.27
N TRP A 166 1.16 10.77 -1.20
CA TRP A 166 0.68 9.42 -0.97
C TRP A 166 1.81 8.45 -0.59
N GLY A 167 2.95 8.52 -1.26
CA GLY A 167 4.16 7.76 -0.91
C GLY A 167 4.65 8.05 0.52
N LEU A 168 4.63 9.32 0.94
CA LEU A 168 4.98 9.73 2.30
C LEU A 168 3.98 9.18 3.33
N HIS A 169 2.66 9.24 3.02
CA HIS A 169 1.61 8.62 3.83
C HIS A 169 1.88 7.12 4.05
N LEU A 170 2.18 6.39 2.98
CA LEU A 170 2.51 4.97 3.08
C LEU A 170 3.72 4.72 3.98
N GLY A 171 4.79 5.52 3.83
CA GLY A 171 5.98 5.45 4.66
C GLY A 171 5.69 5.68 6.15
N ALA A 172 4.82 6.64 6.47
CA ALA A 172 4.45 6.95 7.84
C ALA A 172 3.54 5.89 8.50
N THR A 173 2.75 5.17 7.71
CA THR A 173 1.71 4.28 8.25
C THR A 173 2.08 2.81 8.22
N GLN A 174 2.77 2.33 7.18
CA GLN A 174 3.09 0.90 7.07
C GLN A 174 4.05 0.41 8.14
N GLY A 175 5.00 1.24 8.60
CA GLY A 175 5.90 0.89 9.70
C GLY A 175 5.23 0.75 11.06
N VAL A 176 4.06 1.36 11.24
CA VAL A 176 3.29 1.28 12.51
C VAL A 176 2.45 0.00 12.56
N PHE A 177 2.07 -0.55 11.41
CA PHE A 177 1.23 -1.76 11.32
C PHE A 177 2.03 -3.05 11.07
N SER A 178 3.35 -2.97 10.98
CA SER A 178 4.25 -4.13 10.84
C SER A 178 4.80 -4.58 12.19
#